data_36db21c291a29830e8014a782628dc7e
#
_entry.id   36db21c291a29830e8014a782628dc7e
#
_cell.length_a   1.000
_cell.length_b   1.000
_cell.length_c   1.000
_cell.angle_alpha   90.00
_cell.angle_beta   90.00
_cell.angle_gamma   90.00
#
_symmetry.space_group_name_H-M   'P 1'
#
loop_
_entity.id
_entity.type
_entity.pdbx_description
1 polymer ?
#
loop_
_entity_poly.entity_id
_entity_poly.type
_entity_poly.pdbx_seq_one_letter_code
_entity_poly.pdbx_strand_id
1 'polypeptide(L)' 'MTVGTIKWFNPQKGFGFILPEDGGADVFVHISAVEQAGLATLNDGQKVSFDVGQDRRGKTSAINLKAG' A
#
# COMPACT_ATOMS: atom_id res chain seq x y z
N MET A 1 -2.75 -8.80 -9.72
CA MET A 1 -2.83 -7.97 -8.50
C MET A 1 -2.44 -8.81 -7.29
N THR A 2 -1.74 -8.20 -6.38
CA THR A 2 -1.35 -8.84 -5.14
C THR A 2 -2.31 -8.44 -4.04
N VAL A 3 -2.68 -9.39 -3.18
CA VAL A 3 -3.50 -9.09 -2.00
C VAL A 3 -2.57 -9.02 -0.79
N GLY A 4 -2.81 -8.07 0.07
CA GLY A 4 -2.02 -7.93 1.29
C GLY A 4 -2.83 -7.31 2.41
N THR A 5 -2.19 -7.20 3.56
CA THR A 5 -2.78 -6.63 4.76
C THR A 5 -1.96 -5.41 5.17
N ILE A 6 -2.64 -4.31 5.50
CA ILE A 6 -1.95 -3.11 5.96
C ILE A 6 -1.27 -3.41 7.29
N LYS A 7 0.04 -3.32 7.30
CA LYS A 7 0.82 -3.47 8.52
C LYS A 7 0.64 -2.27 9.42
N TRP A 8 0.80 -1.08 8.85
CA TRP A 8 0.48 0.18 9.49
C TRP A 8 0.45 1.27 8.42
N PHE A 9 -0.26 2.35 8.69
CA PHE A 9 -0.30 3.49 7.80
C PHE A 9 -0.41 4.76 8.64
N ASN A 10 0.42 5.75 8.32
CA ASN A 10 0.41 7.04 9.01
C ASN A 10 0.06 8.14 8.02
N PRO A 11 -1.18 8.62 8.00
CA PRO A 11 -1.60 9.65 7.06
C PRO A 11 -0.91 10.99 7.29
N GLN A 12 -0.45 11.26 8.49
CA GLN A 12 0.27 12.50 8.79
C GLN A 12 1.65 12.50 8.14
N LYS A 13 2.32 11.36 8.16
CA LYS A 13 3.61 11.21 7.49
C LYS A 13 3.46 10.93 6.00
N GLY A 14 2.28 10.44 5.60
CA GLY A 14 1.96 10.20 4.21
C GLY A 14 2.46 8.88 3.65
N PHE A 15 2.69 7.88 4.48
CA PHE A 15 3.13 6.57 4.00
C PHE A 15 2.80 5.47 5.00
N GLY A 16 2.93 4.23 4.53
CA GLY A 16 2.76 3.04 5.34
C GLY A 16 3.34 1.82 4.65
N PHE A 17 3.05 0.66 5.18
CA PHE A 17 3.54 -0.60 4.63
C PHE A 17 2.43 -1.62 4.56
N ILE A 18 2.49 -2.44 3.52
CA ILE A 18 1.56 -3.54 3.27
C ILE A 18 2.33 -4.85 3.39
N LEU A 19 1.77 -5.80 4.11
CA LEU A 19 2.35 -7.14 4.22
C LEU A 19 1.66 -8.03 3.19
N PRO A 20 2.37 -8.43 2.11
CA PRO A 20 1.77 -9.28 1.08
C PRO A 20 1.39 -10.65 1.62
N GLU A 21 0.27 -11.19 1.15
CA GLU A 21 -0.18 -12.53 1.58
C GLU A 21 0.75 -13.65 1.13
N ASP A 22 1.52 -13.41 0.08
CA ASP A 22 2.47 -14.40 -0.44
C ASP A 22 3.71 -14.57 0.44
N GLY A 23 3.80 -13.81 1.54
CA GLY A 23 4.92 -13.90 2.45
C GLY A 23 6.15 -13.11 2.01
N GLY A 24 6.03 -12.28 0.99
CA GLY A 24 7.13 -11.43 0.53
C GLY A 24 7.45 -10.30 1.50
N ALA A 25 8.45 -9.51 1.15
CA ALA A 25 8.87 -8.36 1.94
C ALA A 25 7.76 -7.28 1.97
N ASP A 26 7.77 -6.47 3.04
CA ASP A 26 6.83 -5.36 3.16
C ASP A 26 6.89 -4.46 1.92
N VAL A 27 5.73 -4.02 1.46
CA VAL A 27 5.62 -3.14 0.31
C VAL A 27 5.26 -1.73 0.80
N PHE A 28 6.06 -0.76 0.39
CA PHE A 28 5.82 0.64 0.73
C PHE A 28 4.57 1.15 0.01
N VAL A 29 3.77 1.94 0.71
CA VAL A 29 2.61 2.62 0.12
C VAL A 29 2.64 4.10 0.50
N HIS A 30 2.55 4.96 -0.51
CA HIS A 30 2.52 6.40 -0.32
C HIS A 30 1.07 6.89 -0.32
N ILE A 31 0.81 7.99 0.40
CA ILE A 31 -0.54 8.54 0.50
C ILE A 31 -1.13 8.91 -0.86
N SER A 32 -0.28 9.29 -1.82
CA SER A 32 -0.76 9.58 -3.17
C SER A 32 -1.45 8.39 -3.82
N ALA A 33 -0.95 7.17 -3.57
CA ALA A 33 -1.58 5.95 -4.07
C ALA A 33 -2.94 5.72 -3.41
N VAL A 34 -3.05 6.05 -2.13
CA VAL A 34 -4.31 5.96 -1.38
C VAL A 34 -5.33 6.93 -1.95
N GLU A 35 -4.91 8.16 -2.21
CA GLU A 35 -5.79 9.19 -2.78
C GLU A 35 -6.24 8.82 -4.19
N GLN A 36 -5.35 8.30 -5.01
CA GLN A 36 -5.68 7.87 -6.37
C GLN A 36 -6.70 6.73 -6.37
N ALA A 37 -6.69 5.92 -5.33
CA ALA A 37 -7.65 4.83 -5.17
C ALA A 37 -9.01 5.32 -4.64
N GLY A 38 -9.13 6.60 -4.34
CA GLY A 38 -10.36 7.17 -3.78
C GLY A 38 -10.54 6.90 -2.30
N LEU A 39 -9.49 6.52 -1.61
CA LEU A 39 -9.54 6.21 -0.18
C LEU A 39 -9.03 7.40 0.63
N ALA A 40 -9.60 7.62 1.80
CA ALA A 40 -9.15 8.70 2.69
C ALA A 40 -7.95 8.27 3.51
N THR A 41 -7.92 7.03 3.95
CA THR A 41 -6.85 6.47 4.76
C THR A 41 -6.89 4.94 4.69
N LEU A 42 -5.88 4.32 5.25
CA LEU A 42 -5.83 2.87 5.41
C LEU A 42 -5.72 2.55 6.89
N ASN A 43 -6.43 1.51 7.31
CA ASN A 43 -6.44 1.07 8.70
C ASN A 43 -5.49 -0.10 8.89
N ASP A 44 -4.87 -0.19 10.07
CA ASP A 44 -4.04 -1.34 10.41
C ASP A 44 -4.87 -2.62 10.30
N GLY A 45 -4.31 -3.63 9.64
CA GLY A 45 -4.99 -4.91 9.45
C GLY A 45 -6.00 -4.94 8.31
N GLN A 46 -6.19 -3.82 7.61
CA GLN A 46 -7.11 -3.77 6.48
C GLN A 46 -6.55 -4.57 5.30
N LYS A 47 -7.42 -5.34 4.63
CA LYS A 47 -7.02 -6.04 3.42
C LYS A 47 -7.16 -5.14 2.21
N VAL A 48 -6.18 -5.18 1.35
CA VAL A 48 -6.16 -4.40 0.11
C VAL A 48 -5.59 -5.24 -1.02
N SER A 49 -6.00 -4.91 -2.23
CA SER A 49 -5.36 -5.43 -3.45
C SER A 49 -4.55 -4.30 -4.07
N PHE A 50 -3.41 -4.64 -4.64
CA PHE A 50 -2.53 -3.65 -5.23
C PHE A 50 -1.63 -4.27 -6.28
N ASP A 51 -1.07 -3.42 -7.13
CA ASP A 51 0.02 -3.81 -8.02
C ASP A 51 1.33 -3.31 -7.43
N VAL A 52 2.41 -4.00 -7.77
CA VAL A 52 3.74 -3.61 -7.35
C VAL A 52 4.39 -2.81 -8.46
N GLY A 53 4.84 -1.61 -8.14
CA GLY A 53 5.55 -0.76 -9.07
C GLY A 53 6.81 -0.22 -8.43
N GLN A 54 7.55 0.58 -9.19
CA GLN A 54 8.75 1.24 -8.68
C GLN A 54 8.55 2.74 -8.78
N ASP A 55 9.03 3.46 -7.76
CA ASP A 55 9.04 4.91 -7.78
C ASP A 55 10.25 5.42 -8.57
N ARG A 56 10.44 6.74 -8.59
CA ARG A 56 11.54 7.37 -9.32
C ARG A 56 12.92 6.95 -8.80
N ARG A 57 12.99 6.50 -7.56
CA ARG A 57 14.22 6.06 -6.91
C ARG A 57 14.45 4.56 -7.09
N GLY A 58 13.55 3.87 -7.79
CA GLY A 58 13.61 2.43 -7.94
C GLY A 58 13.11 1.64 -6.75
N LYS A 59 12.48 2.30 -5.77
CA LYS A 59 11.90 1.60 -4.62
C LYS A 59 10.60 0.94 -5.01
N THR A 60 10.44 -0.30 -4.57
CA THR A 60 9.18 -1.02 -4.75
C THR A 60 8.08 -0.37 -3.92
N SER A 61 6.97 -0.05 -4.55
CA SER A 61 5.84 0.55 -3.87
C SER A 61 4.53 0.00 -4.41
N ALA A 62 3.47 0.12 -3.61
CA ALA A 62 2.14 -0.29 -4.01
C ALA A 62 1.51 0.78 -4.89
N ILE A 63 0.91 0.35 -5.98
CA ILE A 63 0.16 1.21 -6.89
C ILE A 63 -1.18 0.55 -7.20
N ASN A 64 -2.11 1.31 -7.77
CA ASN A 64 -3.43 0.80 -8.16
C ASN A 64 -4.14 0.09 -7.00
N LEU A 65 -4.16 0.74 -5.84
CA LEU A 65 -4.78 0.18 -4.64
C LEU A 65 -6.28 0.01 -4.82
N LYS A 66 -6.80 -1.08 -4.27
CA LYS A 66 -8.24 -1.30 -4.14
C LYS A 66 -8.53 -1.82 -2.75
N ALA A 67 -9.55 -1.26 -2.10
CA ALA A 67 -10.04 -1.79 -0.85
C ALA A 67 -10.59 -3.19 -1.11
N GLY A 68 -10.11 -4.12 -0.35
CA GLY A 68 -10.42 -5.47 -0.66
C GLY A 68 -11.10 -6.31 0.21
#